data_cff954b9aaab2a6c5c8517873cb499a0
#
_entry.id   cff954b9aaab2a6c5c8517873cb499a0
#
_cell.length_a   1.000
_cell.length_b   1.000
_cell.length_c   1.000
_cell.angle_alpha   90.00
_cell.angle_beta   90.00
_cell.angle_gamma   90.00
#
_symmetry.space_group_name_H-M   'P 1'
#
loop_
_entity.id
_entity.type
_entity.pdbx_description
1 polymer ?
#
loop_
_entity_poly.entity_id
_entity_poly.type
_entity_poly.pdbx_seq_one_letter_code
_entity_poly.pdbx_strand_id
1 'polypeptide(L)'
;MHLGHVPFLASCLCATLLGGCAPGEDLAPLPPPADAEYRLGPGDQVRIITVGDEALTGEFRVGDSGRLALPMLGSVRAAGLPPAALERAVAGMLTRAGLERDPSVSVEVTAYRPIFVLGEVNKPGQFPYQPGMSVVAAVALAGGYTYRAVENYVAVVRTDGRAPVEGRAPPEARLRPGDVIRVFERRF
;
A
#
# COMPACT_ATOMS: atom_id res chain seq x y z
N MET A 1 14.71 59.47 -59.27
CA MET A 1 13.85 58.31 -59.04
C MET A 1 14.50 57.45 -57.95
N HIS A 2 14.08 57.65 -56.68
CA HIS A 2 14.54 56.87 -55.55
C HIS A 2 13.36 56.06 -54.98
N LEU A 3 13.41 54.70 -55.12
CA LEU A 3 12.49 53.80 -54.49
C LEU A 3 12.95 53.54 -53.02
N GLY A 4 12.13 53.94 -52.06
CA GLY A 4 12.35 53.69 -50.67
C GLY A 4 11.96 52.23 -50.29
N HIS A 5 12.88 51.49 -49.65
CA HIS A 5 12.63 50.19 -49.06
C HIS A 5 12.08 50.38 -47.65
N VAL A 6 10.86 49.87 -47.42
CA VAL A 6 10.25 49.78 -46.08
C VAL A 6 10.61 48.43 -45.52
N PRO A 7 11.26 48.31 -44.33
CA PRO A 7 11.50 47.03 -43.70
C PRO A 7 10.22 46.57 -42.96
N PHE A 8 9.73 45.39 -43.34
CA PHE A 8 8.62 44.70 -42.71
C PHE A 8 9.12 44.10 -41.38
N LEU A 9 8.76 44.73 -40.27
CA LEU A 9 9.02 44.16 -38.90
C LEU A 9 8.06 42.98 -38.67
N ALA A 10 8.60 41.79 -38.82
CA ALA A 10 7.93 40.56 -38.39
C ALA A 10 7.94 40.49 -36.85
N SER A 11 6.79 40.87 -36.25
CA SER A 11 6.55 40.71 -34.81
C SER A 11 6.34 39.24 -34.50
N CYS A 12 7.40 38.56 -34.00
CA CYS A 12 7.35 37.17 -33.53
C CYS A 12 6.63 37.15 -32.18
N LEU A 13 5.32 36.86 -32.22
CA LEU A 13 4.47 36.68 -31.03
C LEU A 13 4.84 35.31 -30.37
N CYS A 14 5.76 35.35 -29.41
CA CYS A 14 6.15 34.22 -28.62
C CYS A 14 5.03 33.90 -27.61
N ALA A 15 4.07 33.06 -28.02
CA ALA A 15 3.04 32.54 -27.13
C ALA A 15 3.70 31.54 -26.16
N THR A 16 4.07 32.04 -24.98
CA THR A 16 4.48 31.18 -23.84
C THR A 16 3.26 30.40 -23.38
N LEU A 17 3.19 29.15 -23.76
CA LEU A 17 2.27 28.14 -23.18
C LEU A 17 2.62 27.97 -21.70
N LEU A 18 1.93 28.70 -20.83
CA LEU A 18 1.87 28.41 -19.39
C LEU A 18 1.08 27.12 -19.23
N GLY A 19 1.74 25.98 -19.42
CA GLY A 19 1.23 24.69 -19.05
C GLY A 19 1.13 24.63 -17.53
N GLY A 20 -0.05 24.89 -16.98
CA GLY A 20 -0.34 24.67 -15.58
C GLY A 20 -0.31 23.16 -15.32
N CYS A 21 0.84 22.61 -14.87
CA CYS A 21 0.92 21.22 -14.43
C CYS A 21 0.00 21.06 -13.22
N ALA A 22 -1.03 20.21 -13.34
CA ALA A 22 -1.85 19.84 -12.20
C ALA A 22 -1.00 19.02 -11.19
N PRO A 23 -1.24 19.16 -9.87
CA PRO A 23 -0.41 18.53 -8.85
C PRO A 23 -0.42 17.01 -9.00
N GLY A 24 0.76 16.38 -9.16
CA GLY A 24 0.92 14.93 -9.27
C GLY A 24 0.69 14.33 -10.66
N GLU A 25 0.48 15.14 -11.69
CA GLU A 25 0.42 14.65 -13.08
C GLU A 25 1.77 14.13 -13.60
N ASP A 26 2.86 14.60 -13.03
CA ASP A 26 4.23 14.16 -13.28
C ASP A 26 4.58 12.80 -12.67
N LEU A 27 3.76 12.31 -11.74
CA LEU A 27 3.96 10.99 -11.16
C LEU A 27 3.71 9.89 -12.19
N ALA A 28 4.64 8.94 -12.26
CA ALA A 28 4.45 7.71 -13.04
C ALA A 28 3.20 6.96 -12.54
N PRO A 29 2.48 6.26 -13.44
CA PRO A 29 1.38 5.38 -13.00
C PRO A 29 1.87 4.38 -11.95
N LEU A 30 1.09 4.22 -10.87
CA LEU A 30 1.37 3.20 -9.88
C LEU A 30 1.29 1.82 -10.55
N PRO A 31 2.34 0.99 -10.46
CA PRO A 31 2.26 -0.36 -11.00
C PRO A 31 1.06 -1.11 -10.40
N PRO A 32 0.24 -1.81 -11.22
CA PRO A 32 -0.85 -2.61 -10.69
C PRO A 32 -0.27 -3.60 -9.68
N PRO A 33 -1.03 -3.96 -8.63
CA PRO A 33 -0.61 -5.02 -7.75
C PRO A 33 -0.42 -6.27 -8.63
N ALA A 34 0.75 -6.89 -8.56
CA ALA A 34 0.88 -8.22 -9.11
C ALA A 34 -0.22 -9.08 -8.47
N ASP A 35 -0.89 -9.94 -9.24
CA ASP A 35 -1.89 -10.90 -8.74
C ASP A 35 -1.26 -11.97 -7.82
N ALA A 36 -0.24 -11.58 -7.10
CA ALA A 36 0.49 -12.41 -6.19
C ALA A 36 -0.27 -12.53 -4.87
N GLU A 37 -0.27 -13.74 -4.36
CA GLU A 37 -0.74 -14.08 -3.02
C GLU A 37 -0.24 -13.06 -1.99
N TYR A 38 -1.12 -12.70 -1.04
CA TYR A 38 -0.77 -11.75 0.02
C TYR A 38 0.45 -12.22 0.80
N ARG A 39 1.37 -11.28 1.07
CA ARG A 39 2.56 -11.54 1.89
C ARG A 39 2.50 -10.75 3.18
N LEU A 40 2.69 -11.46 4.28
CA LEU A 40 2.72 -10.90 5.62
C LEU A 40 3.79 -9.81 5.74
N GLY A 41 3.50 -8.82 6.57
CA GLY A 41 4.43 -7.75 6.87
C GLY A 41 4.34 -7.29 8.32
N PRO A 42 5.29 -6.46 8.80
CA PRO A 42 5.23 -5.90 10.14
C PRO A 42 3.91 -5.21 10.42
N GLY A 43 3.32 -5.49 11.59
CA GLY A 43 2.02 -4.96 11.99
C GLY A 43 0.81 -5.86 11.69
N ASP A 44 0.93 -6.84 10.79
CA ASP A 44 -0.15 -7.80 10.54
C ASP A 44 -0.39 -8.68 11.78
N GLN A 45 -1.65 -9.07 11.99
CA GLN A 45 -2.02 -10.06 13.01
C GLN A 45 -2.46 -11.36 12.34
N VAL A 46 -2.00 -12.45 12.89
CA VAL A 46 -2.35 -13.78 12.42
C VAL A 46 -2.84 -14.63 13.59
N ARG A 47 -3.84 -15.44 13.33
CA ARG A 47 -4.23 -16.53 14.21
C ARG A 47 -3.52 -17.79 13.73
N ILE A 48 -2.83 -18.45 14.64
CA ILE A 48 -2.23 -19.76 14.42
C ILE A 48 -3.04 -20.78 15.22
N ILE A 49 -3.42 -21.86 14.58
CA ILE A 49 -4.10 -23.00 15.20
C ILE A 49 -3.20 -24.20 15.00
N THR A 50 -2.80 -24.82 16.11
CA THR A 50 -2.02 -26.06 16.11
C THR A 50 -2.86 -27.15 16.74
N VAL A 51 -3.20 -28.16 15.96
CA VAL A 51 -4.01 -29.29 16.47
C VAL A 51 -3.22 -30.05 17.50
N GLY A 52 -3.82 -30.20 18.69
CA GLY A 52 -3.18 -30.92 19.81
C GLY A 52 -2.28 -30.05 20.70
N ASP A 53 -2.03 -28.81 20.38
CA ASP A 53 -1.22 -27.89 21.21
C ASP A 53 -1.92 -26.52 21.39
N GLU A 54 -2.59 -26.36 22.55
CA GLU A 54 -3.27 -25.14 22.92
C GLU A 54 -2.30 -23.97 23.19
N ALA A 55 -1.07 -24.25 23.61
CA ALA A 55 -0.08 -23.24 23.93
C ALA A 55 0.41 -22.51 22.67
N LEU A 56 0.32 -23.15 21.51
CA LEU A 56 0.67 -22.59 20.20
C LEU A 56 -0.55 -22.17 19.40
N THR A 57 -1.75 -22.28 19.96
CA THR A 57 -2.99 -21.78 19.36
C THR A 57 -3.30 -20.40 19.93
N GLY A 58 -3.32 -19.37 19.06
CA GLY A 58 -3.56 -18.00 19.52
C GLY A 58 -3.38 -16.97 18.44
N GLU A 59 -3.51 -15.71 18.84
CA GLU A 59 -3.26 -14.54 17.97
C GLU A 59 -1.86 -14.00 18.18
N PHE A 60 -1.15 -13.78 17.09
CA PHE A 60 0.22 -13.31 17.08
C PHE A 60 0.37 -12.13 16.15
N ARG A 61 1.19 -11.15 16.53
CA ARG A 61 1.49 -9.97 15.68
C ARG A 61 2.88 -10.13 15.08
N VAL A 62 2.99 -9.81 13.80
CA VAL A 62 4.28 -9.67 13.13
C VAL A 62 4.97 -8.41 13.67
N GLY A 63 6.07 -8.61 14.37
CA GLY A 63 6.87 -7.50 14.92
C GLY A 63 7.60 -6.71 13.85
N ASP A 64 8.19 -5.57 14.24
CA ASP A 64 8.91 -4.66 13.33
C ASP A 64 10.10 -5.33 12.63
N SER A 65 10.71 -6.33 13.26
CA SER A 65 11.75 -7.17 12.65
C SER A 65 11.24 -8.13 11.57
N GLY A 66 9.92 -8.16 11.33
CA GLY A 66 9.27 -9.10 10.43
C GLY A 66 9.16 -10.52 10.97
N ARG A 67 9.30 -10.68 12.27
CA ARG A 67 9.24 -12.00 12.95
C ARG A 67 8.03 -12.10 13.86
N LEU A 68 7.54 -13.33 14.03
CA LEU A 68 6.56 -13.70 15.06
C LEU A 68 7.30 -14.34 16.24
N ALA A 69 6.93 -13.96 17.46
CA ALA A 69 7.36 -14.65 18.67
C ALA A 69 6.32 -15.72 19.00
N LEU A 70 6.78 -16.97 19.00
CA LEU A 70 5.94 -18.12 19.31
C LEU A 70 6.39 -18.72 20.65
N PRO A 71 5.46 -19.03 21.58
CA PRO A 71 5.79 -19.73 22.81
C PRO A 71 6.57 -21.02 22.50
N MET A 72 7.51 -21.40 23.34
CA MET A 72 8.32 -22.62 23.25
C MET A 72 9.19 -22.78 21.99
N LEU A 73 8.81 -22.16 20.84
CA LEU A 73 9.53 -22.27 19.57
C LEU A 73 10.47 -21.11 19.31
N GLY A 74 10.35 -20.00 20.09
CA GLY A 74 11.13 -18.79 19.84
C GLY A 74 10.53 -17.95 18.72
N SER A 75 11.34 -17.44 17.79
CA SER A 75 10.84 -16.52 16.76
C SER A 75 10.98 -17.11 15.36
N VAL A 76 9.93 -16.96 14.56
CA VAL A 76 9.88 -17.37 13.15
C VAL A 76 9.79 -16.13 12.23
N ARG A 77 10.48 -16.16 11.09
CA ARG A 77 10.33 -15.13 10.06
C ARG A 77 8.93 -15.25 9.42
N ALA A 78 8.17 -14.17 9.42
CA ALA A 78 6.85 -14.08 8.80
C ALA A 78 6.82 -13.10 7.64
N ALA A 79 7.51 -11.96 7.76
CA ALA A 79 7.52 -10.94 6.73
C ALA A 79 8.02 -11.47 5.38
N GLY A 80 7.23 -11.17 4.32
CA GLY A 80 7.48 -11.62 2.96
C GLY A 80 6.95 -13.02 2.65
N LEU A 81 6.47 -13.77 3.65
CA LEU A 81 5.87 -15.09 3.45
C LEU A 81 4.35 -14.96 3.23
N PRO A 82 3.75 -15.76 2.35
CA PRO A 82 2.31 -15.98 2.37
C PRO A 82 1.92 -16.86 3.58
N PRO A 83 0.66 -16.80 4.05
CA PRO A 83 0.20 -17.56 5.20
C PRO A 83 0.53 -19.07 5.13
N ALA A 84 0.30 -19.69 3.98
CA ALA A 84 0.61 -21.10 3.75
C ALA A 84 2.11 -21.44 3.89
N ALA A 85 3.02 -20.51 3.60
CA ALA A 85 4.44 -20.72 3.83
C ALA A 85 4.81 -20.58 5.32
N LEU A 86 4.11 -19.69 6.04
CA LEU A 86 4.27 -19.58 7.50
C LEU A 86 3.78 -20.85 8.20
N GLU A 87 2.64 -21.44 7.78
CA GLU A 87 2.17 -22.74 8.26
C GLU A 87 3.27 -23.81 8.20
N ARG A 88 3.85 -23.97 7.00
CA ARG A 88 4.96 -24.95 6.81
C ARG A 88 6.19 -24.64 7.65
N ALA A 89 6.50 -23.34 7.83
CA ALA A 89 7.64 -22.95 8.64
C ALA A 89 7.43 -23.30 10.12
N VAL A 90 6.22 -23.03 10.66
CA VAL A 90 5.86 -23.37 12.05
C VAL A 90 5.82 -24.89 12.24
N ALA A 91 5.17 -25.63 11.35
CA ALA A 91 5.13 -27.08 11.37
C ALA A 91 6.56 -27.68 11.40
N GLY A 92 7.44 -27.19 10.52
CA GLY A 92 8.84 -27.64 10.52
C GLY A 92 9.61 -27.30 11.80
N MET A 93 9.25 -26.22 12.52
CA MET A 93 9.84 -25.90 13.83
C MET A 93 9.38 -26.88 14.90
N LEU A 94 8.08 -27.20 14.92
CA LEU A 94 7.51 -28.21 15.85
C LEU A 94 8.18 -29.57 15.73
N THR A 95 8.35 -30.04 14.48
CA THR A 95 9.01 -31.32 14.21
C THR A 95 10.48 -31.30 14.65
N ARG A 96 11.22 -30.21 14.33
CA ARG A 96 12.64 -30.09 14.76
C ARG A 96 12.82 -29.97 16.26
N ALA A 97 11.85 -29.40 16.97
CA ALA A 97 11.84 -29.29 18.41
C ALA A 97 11.44 -30.62 19.10
N GLY A 98 11.00 -31.61 18.32
CA GLY A 98 10.52 -32.90 18.85
C GLY A 98 9.19 -32.79 19.60
N LEU A 99 8.46 -31.69 19.44
CA LEU A 99 7.18 -31.45 20.10
C LEU A 99 6.05 -32.23 19.41
N GLU A 100 6.07 -32.29 18.08
CA GLU A 100 5.07 -33.02 17.29
C GLU A 100 5.74 -33.64 16.06
N ARG A 101 5.34 -34.87 15.70
CA ARG A 101 5.90 -35.61 14.56
C ARG A 101 5.23 -35.26 13.24
N ASP A 102 3.92 -35.05 13.28
CA ASP A 102 3.10 -34.72 12.11
C ASP A 102 2.17 -33.53 12.48
N PRO A 103 2.72 -32.30 12.63
CA PRO A 103 1.98 -31.16 13.11
C PRO A 103 1.01 -30.66 12.06
N SER A 104 -0.28 -30.49 12.43
CA SER A 104 -1.27 -29.81 11.65
C SER A 104 -1.36 -28.35 12.12
N VAL A 105 -0.90 -27.44 11.29
CA VAL A 105 -0.85 -25.98 11.57
C VAL A 105 -1.65 -25.24 10.52
N SER A 106 -2.54 -24.34 10.97
CA SER A 106 -3.28 -23.41 10.12
C SER A 106 -2.94 -21.97 10.52
N VAL A 107 -2.79 -21.10 9.53
CA VAL A 107 -2.52 -19.68 9.73
C VAL A 107 -3.55 -18.82 8.98
N GLU A 108 -4.28 -18.02 9.73
CA GLU A 108 -5.27 -17.05 9.19
C GLU A 108 -4.84 -15.63 9.52
N VAL A 109 -4.97 -14.70 8.56
CA VAL A 109 -4.75 -13.27 8.83
C VAL A 109 -6.01 -12.70 9.45
N THR A 110 -5.93 -12.27 10.72
CA THR A 110 -7.07 -11.70 11.46
C THR A 110 -7.12 -10.18 11.38
N ALA A 111 -5.98 -9.51 11.22
CA ALA A 111 -5.92 -8.09 10.95
C ALA A 111 -4.74 -7.73 10.06
N TYR A 112 -5.01 -6.93 9.04
CA TYR A 112 -3.98 -6.37 8.16
C TYR A 112 -3.43 -5.07 8.73
N ARG A 113 -2.18 -4.75 8.41
CA ARG A 113 -1.65 -3.42 8.69
C ARG A 113 -2.51 -2.35 8.02
N PRO A 114 -2.74 -1.21 8.70
CA PRO A 114 -3.64 -0.18 8.22
C PRO A 114 -3.11 0.52 6.97
N ILE A 115 -4.01 1.25 6.30
CA ILE A 115 -3.69 2.24 5.29
C ILE A 115 -3.77 3.64 5.90
N PHE A 116 -3.15 4.61 5.24
CA PHE A 116 -3.18 6.01 5.65
C PHE A 116 -3.74 6.86 4.51
N VAL A 117 -4.69 7.74 4.83
CA VAL A 117 -5.28 8.68 3.87
C VAL A 117 -5.04 10.09 4.35
N LEU A 118 -4.48 10.92 3.49
CA LEU A 118 -4.12 12.30 3.78
C LEU A 118 -4.39 13.24 2.59
N GLY A 119 -4.34 14.54 2.85
CA GLY A 119 -4.64 15.58 1.86
C GLY A 119 -6.11 15.96 1.86
N GLU A 120 -6.68 16.23 0.68
CA GLU A 120 -8.02 16.79 0.49
C GLU A 120 -9.14 15.77 0.70
N VAL A 121 -9.23 15.21 1.91
CA VAL A 121 -10.32 14.37 2.43
C VAL A 121 -10.89 14.97 3.71
N ASN A 122 -12.15 14.67 4.03
CA ASN A 122 -12.81 15.28 5.19
C ASN A 122 -12.23 14.81 6.54
N LYS A 123 -11.69 13.58 6.61
CA LYS A 123 -11.14 12.98 7.84
C LYS A 123 -9.83 12.26 7.51
N PRO A 124 -8.71 13.00 7.34
CA PRO A 124 -7.42 12.36 7.14
C PRO A 124 -7.03 11.52 8.36
N GLY A 125 -6.36 10.40 8.12
CA GLY A 125 -5.96 9.52 9.22
C GLY A 125 -5.58 8.11 8.80
N GLN A 126 -5.54 7.23 9.79
CA GLN A 126 -5.28 5.81 9.64
C GLN A 126 -6.61 5.04 9.59
N PHE A 127 -6.72 4.10 8.64
CA PHE A 127 -7.93 3.30 8.45
C PHE A 127 -7.60 1.81 8.34
N PRO A 128 -8.50 0.92 8.79
CA PRO A 128 -8.32 -0.51 8.63
C PRO A 128 -8.38 -0.88 7.14
N TYR A 129 -7.44 -1.73 6.72
CA TYR A 129 -7.46 -2.27 5.37
C TYR A 129 -8.42 -3.47 5.30
N GLN A 130 -9.11 -3.60 4.19
CA GLN A 130 -9.91 -4.79 3.84
C GLN A 130 -9.46 -5.36 2.50
N PRO A 131 -9.39 -6.69 2.34
CA PRO A 131 -9.04 -7.32 1.07
C PRO A 131 -9.89 -6.80 -0.10
N GLY A 132 -9.22 -6.42 -1.19
CA GLY A 132 -9.89 -5.87 -2.37
C GLY A 132 -10.23 -4.37 -2.30
N MET A 133 -9.84 -3.67 -1.23
CA MET A 133 -10.08 -2.23 -1.08
C MET A 133 -9.50 -1.44 -2.24
N SER A 134 -10.27 -0.49 -2.76
CA SER A 134 -9.84 0.48 -3.78
C SER A 134 -9.53 1.84 -3.17
N VAL A 135 -8.92 2.73 -3.96
CA VAL A 135 -8.67 4.14 -3.57
C VAL A 135 -9.97 4.82 -3.18
N VAL A 136 -11.04 4.70 -3.99
CA VAL A 136 -12.32 5.34 -3.69
C VAL A 136 -12.95 4.80 -2.40
N ALA A 137 -12.78 3.51 -2.09
CA ALA A 137 -13.25 2.95 -0.82
C ALA A 137 -12.49 3.53 0.38
N ALA A 138 -11.17 3.71 0.27
CA ALA A 138 -10.37 4.35 1.31
C ALA A 138 -10.75 5.81 1.52
N VAL A 139 -10.98 6.56 0.44
CA VAL A 139 -11.47 7.94 0.52
C VAL A 139 -12.86 8.02 1.14
N ALA A 140 -13.76 7.08 0.85
CA ALA A 140 -15.08 7.00 1.48
C ALA A 140 -14.96 6.79 3.00
N LEU A 141 -14.05 5.92 3.47
CA LEU A 141 -13.76 5.77 4.90
C LEU A 141 -13.24 7.07 5.53
N ALA A 142 -12.46 7.85 4.77
CA ALA A 142 -11.97 9.17 5.17
C ALA A 142 -13.05 10.27 5.07
N GLY A 143 -14.33 9.91 4.93
CA GLY A 143 -15.46 10.84 4.87
C GLY A 143 -15.67 11.51 3.52
N GLY A 144 -15.06 11.00 2.45
CA GLY A 144 -15.12 11.54 1.10
C GLY A 144 -14.13 12.66 0.81
N TYR A 145 -14.11 13.10 -0.43
CA TYR A 145 -13.30 14.23 -0.90
C TYR A 145 -13.78 15.57 -0.33
N THR A 146 -12.87 16.52 -0.16
CA THR A 146 -13.27 17.92 0.05
C THR A 146 -13.65 18.56 -1.30
N TYR A 147 -14.29 19.74 -1.25
CA TYR A 147 -14.63 20.49 -2.47
C TYR A 147 -13.39 20.95 -3.27
N ARG A 148 -12.21 20.92 -2.67
CA ARG A 148 -10.93 21.31 -3.27
C ARG A 148 -10.15 20.12 -3.84
N ALA A 149 -10.63 18.91 -3.66
CA ALA A 149 -9.90 17.70 -4.04
C ALA A 149 -9.81 17.50 -5.55
N VAL A 150 -8.68 16.99 -6.00
CA VAL A 150 -8.57 16.31 -7.29
C VAL A 150 -9.15 14.90 -7.12
N GLU A 151 -10.22 14.57 -7.85
CA GLU A 151 -10.99 13.33 -7.63
C GLU A 151 -10.63 12.20 -8.62
N ASN A 152 -10.00 12.52 -9.74
CA ASN A 152 -9.72 11.57 -10.83
C ASN A 152 -8.42 10.80 -10.64
N TYR A 153 -7.56 11.19 -9.71
CA TYR A 153 -6.36 10.44 -9.30
C TYR A 153 -5.84 10.89 -7.93
N VAL A 154 -5.02 10.03 -7.35
CA VAL A 154 -4.30 10.28 -6.10
C VAL A 154 -2.83 9.88 -6.26
N ALA A 155 -1.94 10.31 -5.36
CA ALA A 155 -0.66 9.63 -5.18
C ALA A 155 -0.83 8.49 -4.17
N VAL A 156 -0.18 7.36 -4.46
CA VAL A 156 -0.07 6.23 -3.53
C VAL A 156 1.40 5.93 -3.32
N VAL A 157 1.83 5.95 -2.06
CA VAL A 157 3.16 5.47 -1.66
C VAL A 157 3.01 4.04 -1.15
N ARG A 158 3.70 3.11 -1.79
CA ARG A 158 3.69 1.68 -1.49
C ARG A 158 5.06 1.19 -1.08
N THR A 159 5.13 0.41 0.00
CA THR A 159 6.35 -0.22 0.49
C THR A 159 6.17 -1.73 0.59
N ASP A 160 6.75 -2.47 -0.35
CA ASP A 160 6.69 -3.94 -0.41
C ASP A 160 8.02 -4.57 0.07
N GLY A 161 8.54 -4.12 1.22
CA GLY A 161 9.82 -4.60 1.76
C GLY A 161 11.06 -4.17 0.95
N ARG A 162 10.89 -3.26 -0.01
CA ARG A 162 11.91 -2.57 -0.80
C ARG A 162 11.83 -1.07 -0.54
N ALA A 163 12.56 -0.28 -1.33
CA ALA A 163 12.40 1.17 -1.30
C ALA A 163 10.94 1.56 -1.60
N PRO A 164 10.39 2.59 -0.90
CA PRO A 164 9.04 3.09 -1.19
C PRO A 164 8.94 3.53 -2.65
N VAL A 165 7.83 3.17 -3.30
CA VAL A 165 7.48 3.62 -4.64
C VAL A 165 6.26 4.52 -4.54
N GLU A 166 6.39 5.77 -5.01
CA GLU A 166 5.28 6.69 -5.17
C GLU A 166 4.79 6.63 -6.63
N GLY A 167 3.47 6.55 -6.81
CA GLY A 167 2.88 6.54 -8.13
C GLY A 167 1.47 7.11 -8.13
N ARG A 168 1.03 7.55 -9.33
CA ARG A 168 -0.32 8.02 -9.56
C ARG A 168 -1.27 6.83 -9.73
N ALA A 169 -2.40 6.87 -9.03
CA ALA A 169 -3.41 5.82 -9.03
C ALA A 169 -4.81 6.42 -9.30
N PRO A 170 -5.63 5.82 -10.20
CA PRO A 170 -7.01 6.20 -10.38
C PRO A 170 -7.89 5.70 -9.21
N PRO A 171 -9.13 6.20 -9.07
CA PRO A 171 -10.02 5.85 -7.96
C PRO A 171 -10.32 4.35 -7.81
N GLU A 172 -10.35 3.61 -8.90
CA GLU A 172 -10.59 2.16 -8.95
C GLU A 172 -9.34 1.32 -8.64
N ALA A 173 -8.16 1.93 -8.55
CA ALA A 173 -6.92 1.21 -8.27
C ALA A 173 -7.00 0.48 -6.94
N ARG A 174 -6.54 -0.78 -6.94
CA ARG A 174 -6.51 -1.61 -5.74
C ARG A 174 -5.36 -1.20 -4.83
N LEU A 175 -5.68 -1.03 -3.56
CA LEU A 175 -4.73 -0.76 -2.49
C LEU A 175 -4.16 -2.04 -1.92
N ARG A 176 -3.05 -1.89 -1.20
CA ARG A 176 -2.42 -2.92 -0.39
C ARG A 176 -2.33 -2.48 1.07
N PRO A 177 -2.29 -3.41 2.03
CA PRO A 177 -2.00 -3.07 3.42
C PRO A 177 -0.72 -2.25 3.54
N GLY A 178 -0.77 -1.15 4.29
CA GLY A 178 0.35 -0.24 4.48
C GLY A 178 0.50 0.85 3.42
N ASP A 179 -0.37 0.91 2.39
CA ASP A 179 -0.35 2.02 1.41
C ASP A 179 -0.67 3.35 2.09
N VAL A 180 0.01 4.39 1.64
CA VAL A 180 -0.27 5.79 2.02
C VAL A 180 -0.86 6.50 0.81
N ILE A 181 -2.09 6.98 0.95
CA ILE A 181 -2.86 7.65 -0.09
C ILE A 181 -2.81 9.16 0.17
N ARG A 182 -2.41 9.94 -0.84
CA ARG A 182 -2.42 11.39 -0.79
C ARG A 182 -3.35 11.95 -1.86
N VAL A 183 -4.43 12.60 -1.42
CA VAL A 183 -5.37 13.33 -2.28
C VAL A 183 -4.88 14.73 -2.49
N PHE A 184 -4.73 15.14 -3.75
CA PHE A 184 -4.22 16.46 -4.12
C PHE A 184 -5.29 17.54 -4.02
N GLU A 185 -4.84 18.78 -3.78
CA GLU A 185 -5.64 19.98 -3.90
C GLU A 185 -5.65 20.48 -5.35
N ARG A 186 -6.82 20.89 -5.85
CA ARG A 186 -6.93 21.57 -7.15
C ARG A 186 -6.20 22.91 -7.09
N ARG A 187 -5.45 23.21 -8.14
CA ARG A 187 -4.97 24.58 -8.39
C ARG A 187 -5.99 25.30 -9.25
N PHE A 188 -6.38 26.50 -8.82
CA PHE A 188 -7.28 27.38 -9.52
C PHE A 188 -6.49 28.43 -10.28
#